data_a9e40730713108fbc13abe8584b1d737
#
_entry.id   a9e40730713108fbc13abe8584b1d737
#
_cell.length_a   1.000
_cell.length_b   1.000
_cell.length_c   1.000
_cell.angle_alpha   90.00
_cell.angle_beta   90.00
_cell.angle_gamma   90.00
#
_symmetry.space_group_name_H-M   'P 1'
#
loop_
_entity.id
_entity.type
_entity.pdbx_description
1 polymer ?
#
loop_
_entity_poly.entity_id
_entity_poly.type
_entity_poly.pdbx_seq_one_letter_code
_entity_poly.pdbx_strand_id
1 'polypeptide(L)'
;QRQMCIRDRYDPAAGSGSLLIRAADEAPVNRQGNAMVSIYGQEKDNATAGLAKMNLVLHQKGTGEIKTHSTLTSPQYLDEYGQLRKFDFIVMNPPFSDKSWSDGITPENDVFHRFDGYGIPPEKNGDWAWFLHVLKSLTEDGKAAIIMPHGILFRGNAEETIRKQVLARKYITGIVSLPANLFYGTGIPACIVVVDKENADDHEGIFMIDASQGFKKDGNKNRLREQDIERIVQTYNLRREIDGYSRMVSYEEMLEDNGGNLNVPRYI
;
A
#
# COMPACT_ATOMS: atom_id res chain seq x y z
N GLN A 1 8.11 20.02 -23.29
CA GLN A 1 7.18 20.45 -22.24
C GLN A 1 6.37 19.22 -21.87
N ARG A 2 6.72 18.51 -20.76
CA ARG A 2 5.80 17.53 -20.16
C ARG A 2 4.58 18.31 -19.69
N GLN A 3 3.43 18.14 -20.36
CA GLN A 3 2.16 18.56 -19.81
C GLN A 3 2.07 17.95 -18.40
N MET A 4 1.93 18.79 -17.38
CA MET A 4 1.65 18.33 -16.02
C MET A 4 0.24 17.71 -16.05
N CYS A 5 0.19 16.39 -16.24
CA CYS A 5 -1.07 15.66 -16.20
C CYS A 5 -1.59 15.59 -14.75
N ILE A 6 -2.89 15.76 -14.59
CA ILE A 6 -3.58 15.41 -13.34
C ILE A 6 -3.32 13.93 -13.11
N ARG A 7 -2.85 13.57 -11.90
CA ARG A 7 -2.59 12.18 -11.54
C ARG A 7 -3.62 11.69 -10.54
N ASP A 8 -4.17 10.53 -10.83
CA ASP A 8 -5.19 9.92 -10.00
C ASP A 8 -4.59 9.29 -8.75
N ARG A 9 -5.21 9.56 -7.58
CA ARG A 9 -4.90 8.90 -6.32
C ARG A 9 -6.08 8.07 -5.86
N TYR A 10 -5.83 6.85 -5.47
CA TYR A 10 -6.87 5.92 -5.04
C TYR A 10 -6.53 5.30 -3.69
N ASP A 11 -7.55 5.16 -2.85
CA ASP A 11 -7.51 4.38 -1.62
C ASP A 11 -8.65 3.36 -1.64
N PRO A 12 -8.34 2.07 -1.84
CA PRO A 12 -9.35 1.00 -1.88
C PRO A 12 -9.93 0.63 -0.51
N ALA A 13 -9.36 1.14 0.58
CA ALA A 13 -9.82 0.94 1.96
C ALA A 13 -9.86 2.29 2.69
N ALA A 14 -10.59 3.25 2.11
CA ALA A 14 -10.48 4.67 2.40
C ALA A 14 -10.73 5.05 3.89
N GLY A 15 -11.48 4.25 4.63
CA GLY A 15 -11.81 4.57 6.01
C GLY A 15 -12.44 5.97 6.10
N SER A 16 -11.90 6.82 6.97
CA SER A 16 -12.30 8.22 7.10
C SER A 16 -11.75 9.14 5.99
N GLY A 17 -11.01 8.63 5.03
CA GLY A 17 -10.37 9.41 3.95
C GLY A 17 -9.10 10.14 4.37
N SER A 18 -8.63 9.99 5.61
CA SER A 18 -7.50 10.77 6.14
C SER A 18 -6.20 10.52 5.38
N LEU A 19 -5.89 9.26 5.05
CA LEU A 19 -4.70 8.90 4.29
C LEU A 19 -4.75 9.47 2.88
N LEU A 20 -5.90 9.38 2.23
CA LEU A 20 -6.13 9.90 0.88
C LEU A 20 -6.00 11.44 0.83
N ILE A 21 -6.53 12.15 1.85
CA ILE A 21 -6.40 13.60 1.98
C ILE A 21 -4.93 13.99 2.11
N ARG A 22 -4.18 13.32 2.98
CA ARG A 22 -2.73 13.56 3.14
C ARG A 22 -1.96 13.30 1.86
N ALA A 23 -2.27 12.20 1.17
CA ALA A 23 -1.65 11.92 -0.13
C ALA A 23 -1.98 12.99 -1.18
N ALA A 24 -3.14 13.61 -1.10
CA ALA A 24 -3.51 14.72 -1.98
C ALA A 24 -2.80 16.02 -1.64
N ASP A 25 -2.53 16.28 -0.36
CA ASP A 25 -1.78 17.48 0.09
C ASP A 25 -0.35 17.49 -0.45
N GLU A 26 0.24 16.31 -0.66
CA GLU A 26 1.58 16.15 -1.25
C GLU A 26 1.58 16.21 -2.80
N ALA A 27 0.44 16.45 -3.42
CA ALA A 27 0.37 16.52 -4.88
C ALA A 27 0.98 17.83 -5.41
N PRO A 28 1.64 17.78 -6.58
CA PRO A 28 2.11 18.99 -7.23
C PRO A 28 0.97 19.98 -7.47
N VAL A 29 1.26 21.26 -7.37
CA VAL A 29 0.31 22.34 -7.66
C VAL A 29 0.59 22.95 -9.04
N ASN A 30 -0.44 23.42 -9.71
CA ASN A 30 -0.32 24.17 -10.93
C ASN A 30 0.13 25.62 -10.66
N ARG A 31 0.33 26.41 -11.72
CA ARG A 31 0.75 27.84 -11.61
C ARG A 31 -0.25 28.72 -10.85
N GLN A 32 -1.51 28.26 -10.71
CA GLN A 32 -2.59 28.96 -10.00
C GLN A 32 -2.73 28.48 -8.54
N GLY A 33 -1.84 27.57 -8.08
CA GLY A 33 -1.87 27.01 -6.72
C GLY A 33 -2.86 25.85 -6.52
N ASN A 34 -3.53 25.37 -7.58
CA ASN A 34 -4.45 24.25 -7.49
C ASN A 34 -3.71 22.91 -7.54
N ALA A 35 -4.04 21.99 -6.64
CA ALA A 35 -3.47 20.65 -6.65
C ALA A 35 -3.82 19.90 -7.95
N MET A 36 -2.81 19.30 -8.56
CA MET A 36 -2.93 18.52 -9.81
C MET A 36 -3.22 17.05 -9.46
N VAL A 37 -4.39 16.81 -8.84
CA VAL A 37 -4.77 15.50 -8.33
C VAL A 37 -6.27 15.29 -8.44
N SER A 38 -6.67 14.09 -8.84
CA SER A 38 -8.02 13.57 -8.67
C SER A 38 -7.99 12.48 -7.60
N ILE A 39 -8.98 12.49 -6.72
CA ILE A 39 -9.03 11.66 -5.51
C ILE A 39 -10.20 10.68 -5.62
N TYR A 40 -9.92 9.41 -5.40
CA TYR A 40 -10.88 8.32 -5.44
C TYR A 40 -10.70 7.43 -4.22
N GLY A 41 -11.79 7.07 -3.56
CA GLY A 41 -11.77 6.16 -2.44
C GLY A 41 -12.93 5.19 -2.48
N GLN A 42 -12.73 4.00 -1.91
CA GLN A 42 -13.82 3.05 -1.69
C GLN A 42 -13.80 2.59 -0.24
N GLU A 43 -15.00 2.54 0.38
CA GLU A 43 -15.18 2.13 1.77
C GLU A 43 -16.42 1.23 1.88
N LYS A 44 -16.28 0.12 2.61
CA LYS A 44 -17.35 -0.86 2.76
C LYS A 44 -18.49 -0.35 3.65
N ASP A 45 -18.14 0.33 4.74
CA ASP A 45 -19.10 0.81 5.73
C ASP A 45 -19.70 2.15 5.32
N ASN A 46 -21.03 2.23 5.26
CA ASN A 46 -21.76 3.42 4.82
C ASN A 46 -21.52 4.64 5.71
N ALA A 47 -21.48 4.44 7.03
CA ALA A 47 -21.28 5.54 7.98
C ALA A 47 -19.86 6.10 7.86
N THR A 48 -18.87 5.22 7.76
CA THR A 48 -17.46 5.57 7.55
C THR A 48 -17.25 6.26 6.19
N ALA A 49 -17.88 5.78 5.13
CA ALA A 49 -17.86 6.44 3.82
C ALA A 49 -18.49 7.86 3.88
N GLY A 50 -19.56 8.03 4.68
CA GLY A 50 -20.13 9.34 4.96
C GLY A 50 -19.16 10.29 5.66
N LEU A 51 -18.40 9.79 6.65
CA LEU A 51 -17.35 10.55 7.32
C LEU A 51 -16.24 10.94 6.34
N ALA A 52 -15.82 10.03 5.46
CA ALA A 52 -14.82 10.32 4.44
C ALA A 52 -15.26 11.46 3.51
N LYS A 53 -16.50 11.43 3.04
CA LYS A 53 -17.07 12.51 2.21
C LYS A 53 -17.09 13.86 2.94
N MET A 54 -17.49 13.87 4.21
CA MET A 54 -17.44 15.07 5.04
C MET A 54 -16.02 15.60 5.20
N ASN A 55 -15.07 14.72 5.48
CA ASN A 55 -13.66 15.09 5.62
C ASN A 55 -13.09 15.69 4.33
N LEU A 56 -13.42 15.13 3.16
CA LEU A 56 -13.02 15.71 1.88
C LEU A 56 -13.52 17.16 1.74
N VAL A 57 -14.77 17.43 2.10
CA VAL A 57 -15.33 18.80 2.06
C VAL A 57 -14.61 19.72 3.03
N LEU A 58 -14.44 19.30 4.29
CA LEU A 58 -13.78 20.08 5.34
C LEU A 58 -12.33 20.45 4.99
N HIS A 59 -11.63 19.55 4.32
CA HIS A 59 -10.25 19.75 3.85
C HIS A 59 -10.15 20.35 2.45
N GLN A 60 -11.24 20.91 1.92
CA GLN A 60 -11.29 21.55 0.60
C GLN A 60 -10.92 20.61 -0.57
N LYS A 61 -11.19 19.31 -0.40
CA LYS A 61 -11.03 18.27 -1.42
C LYS A 61 -12.40 17.80 -1.96
N GLY A 62 -13.39 18.68 -1.97
CA GLY A 62 -14.77 18.33 -2.30
C GLY A 62 -15.02 17.76 -3.71
N THR A 63 -14.03 17.83 -4.60
CA THR A 63 -14.05 17.17 -5.91
C THR A 63 -13.66 15.70 -5.84
N GLY A 64 -13.19 15.21 -4.69
CA GLY A 64 -12.89 13.79 -4.47
C GLY A 64 -14.16 12.94 -4.46
N GLU A 65 -14.04 11.70 -4.90
CA GLU A 65 -15.14 10.74 -4.97
C GLU A 65 -14.91 9.58 -4.00
N ILE A 66 -15.92 9.31 -3.15
CA ILE A 66 -15.92 8.11 -2.28
C ILE A 66 -17.12 7.26 -2.65
N LYS A 67 -16.85 6.05 -3.10
CA LYS A 67 -17.88 5.02 -3.36
C LYS A 67 -18.00 4.06 -2.18
N THR A 68 -19.20 3.52 -2.01
CA THR A 68 -19.51 2.57 -0.95
C THR A 68 -19.58 1.17 -1.53
N HIS A 69 -19.28 0.17 -0.82
CA HIS A 69 -19.28 -1.27 -1.04
C HIS A 69 -17.89 -1.88 -0.80
N SER A 70 -17.88 -3.19 -0.58
CA SER A 70 -16.64 -3.94 -0.40
C SER A 70 -15.77 -3.88 -1.66
N THR A 71 -14.56 -3.42 -1.53
CA THR A 71 -13.61 -3.31 -2.65
C THR A 71 -13.25 -4.67 -3.24
N LEU A 72 -13.09 -5.69 -2.40
CA LEU A 72 -12.68 -7.01 -2.90
C LEU A 72 -13.83 -7.75 -3.57
N THR A 73 -15.06 -7.63 -3.06
CA THR A 73 -16.21 -8.39 -3.57
C THR A 73 -17.07 -7.61 -4.56
N SER A 74 -17.05 -6.29 -4.49
CA SER A 74 -17.85 -5.41 -5.34
C SER A 74 -17.10 -4.10 -5.63
N PRO A 75 -15.97 -4.16 -6.36
CA PRO A 75 -15.22 -2.95 -6.74
C PRO A 75 -16.10 -2.03 -7.57
N GLN A 76 -16.09 -0.74 -7.23
CA GLN A 76 -16.95 0.26 -7.84
C GLN A 76 -16.24 1.12 -8.89
N TYR A 77 -14.91 1.06 -8.96
CA TYR A 77 -14.14 1.76 -9.97
C TYR A 77 -13.76 0.79 -11.08
N LEU A 78 -14.55 0.83 -12.14
CA LEU A 78 -14.37 -0.02 -13.32
C LEU A 78 -14.14 0.86 -14.55
N ASP A 79 -13.46 0.30 -15.52
CA ASP A 79 -13.30 0.89 -16.85
C ASP A 79 -14.53 0.59 -17.74
N GLU A 80 -14.49 1.03 -18.99
CA GLU A 80 -15.57 0.84 -19.96
C GLU A 80 -15.80 -0.64 -20.36
N TYR A 81 -14.86 -1.51 -20.05
CA TYR A 81 -14.95 -2.96 -20.30
C TYR A 81 -15.36 -3.76 -19.06
N GLY A 82 -15.67 -3.06 -17.94
CA GLY A 82 -16.03 -3.68 -16.68
C GLY A 82 -14.85 -4.30 -15.92
N GLN A 83 -13.62 -3.96 -16.29
CA GLN A 83 -12.41 -4.34 -15.56
C GLN A 83 -12.02 -3.26 -14.53
N LEU A 84 -11.10 -3.58 -13.62
CA LEU A 84 -10.65 -2.61 -12.62
C LEU A 84 -10.00 -1.40 -13.30
N ARG A 85 -10.53 -0.21 -12.97
CA ARG A 85 -9.91 1.05 -13.36
C ARG A 85 -8.47 1.12 -12.85
N LYS A 86 -7.57 1.72 -13.65
CA LYS A 86 -6.17 1.90 -13.33
C LYS A 86 -5.93 3.30 -12.76
N PHE A 87 -5.03 3.36 -11.76
CA PHE A 87 -4.66 4.59 -11.08
C PHE A 87 -3.14 4.77 -11.08
N ASP A 88 -2.70 6.02 -11.11
CA ASP A 88 -1.27 6.34 -11.08
C ASP A 88 -0.66 6.11 -9.70
N PHE A 89 -1.41 6.45 -8.65
CA PHE A 89 -0.97 6.30 -7.26
C PHE A 89 -2.05 5.66 -6.40
N ILE A 90 -1.64 4.68 -5.58
CA ILE A 90 -2.51 4.06 -4.58
C ILE A 90 -1.86 4.19 -3.21
N VAL A 91 -2.63 4.66 -2.24
CA VAL A 91 -2.28 4.58 -0.82
C VAL A 91 -3.33 3.74 -0.11
N MET A 92 -2.92 2.89 0.82
CA MET A 92 -3.87 2.00 1.47
C MET A 92 -3.42 1.61 2.88
N ASN A 93 -4.39 1.61 3.80
CA ASN A 93 -4.27 0.95 5.09
C ASN A 93 -5.46 -0.03 5.24
N PRO A 94 -5.34 -1.26 4.71
CA PRO A 94 -6.45 -2.22 4.69
C PRO A 94 -6.72 -2.81 6.07
N PRO A 95 -7.88 -3.47 6.27
CA PRO A 95 -8.10 -4.28 7.46
C PRO A 95 -7.10 -5.43 7.50
N PHE A 96 -6.33 -5.53 8.61
CA PHE A 96 -5.31 -6.57 8.76
C PHE A 96 -5.93 -7.94 8.98
N SER A 97 -5.42 -8.94 8.26
CA SER A 97 -5.80 -10.35 8.40
C SER A 97 -7.32 -10.58 8.26
N ASP A 98 -7.94 -9.89 7.29
CA ASP A 98 -9.37 -10.02 7.00
C ASP A 98 -9.71 -11.49 6.71
N LYS A 99 -10.57 -12.06 7.55
CA LYS A 99 -11.00 -13.47 7.44
C LYS A 99 -12.18 -13.67 6.50
N SER A 100 -12.83 -12.59 6.11
CA SER A 100 -14.03 -12.59 5.27
C SER A 100 -13.77 -11.95 3.90
N TRP A 101 -12.50 -11.84 3.51
CA TRP A 101 -12.11 -11.14 2.30
C TRP A 101 -12.72 -11.72 1.01
N SER A 102 -12.98 -13.02 1.00
CA SER A 102 -13.52 -13.75 -0.16
C SER A 102 -15.04 -13.99 -0.10
N ASP A 103 -15.72 -13.48 0.94
CA ASP A 103 -17.18 -13.66 1.05
C ASP A 103 -17.89 -13.05 -0.18
N GLY A 104 -18.58 -13.90 -0.95
CA GLY A 104 -19.32 -13.50 -2.13
C GLY A 104 -18.51 -13.48 -3.44
N ILE A 105 -17.27 -13.96 -3.44
CA ILE A 105 -16.48 -14.19 -4.65
C ILE A 105 -15.94 -15.62 -4.69
N THR A 106 -15.55 -16.06 -5.89
CA THR A 106 -14.83 -17.33 -6.10
C THR A 106 -13.41 -16.99 -6.57
N PRO A 107 -12.41 -17.03 -5.66
CA PRO A 107 -11.06 -16.55 -6.00
C PRO A 107 -10.42 -17.27 -7.19
N GLU A 108 -10.74 -18.55 -7.39
CA GLU A 108 -10.27 -19.37 -8.52
C GLU A 108 -10.80 -18.87 -9.89
N ASN A 109 -11.92 -18.14 -9.86
CA ASN A 109 -12.56 -17.59 -11.05
C ASN A 109 -12.81 -16.07 -10.86
N ASP A 110 -11.82 -15.37 -10.35
CA ASP A 110 -11.91 -13.92 -10.14
C ASP A 110 -12.09 -13.18 -11.48
N VAL A 111 -13.25 -12.57 -11.67
CA VAL A 111 -13.61 -11.86 -12.92
C VAL A 111 -12.68 -10.67 -13.23
N PHE A 112 -11.93 -10.19 -12.24
CA PHE A 112 -10.94 -9.13 -12.40
C PHE A 112 -9.52 -9.64 -12.59
N HIS A 113 -9.32 -10.97 -12.61
CA HIS A 113 -8.01 -11.59 -12.82
C HIS A 113 -6.91 -11.08 -11.86
N ARG A 114 -7.27 -10.83 -10.58
CA ARG A 114 -6.32 -10.28 -9.59
C ARG A 114 -5.27 -11.28 -9.16
N PHE A 115 -5.60 -12.56 -9.18
CA PHE A 115 -4.77 -13.64 -8.65
C PHE A 115 -3.99 -14.40 -9.75
N ASP A 116 -4.27 -14.10 -11.01
CA ASP A 116 -3.65 -14.78 -12.14
C ASP A 116 -2.13 -14.61 -12.16
N GLY A 117 -1.42 -15.73 -12.16
CA GLY A 117 0.04 -15.76 -12.16
C GLY A 117 0.71 -15.44 -10.82
N TYR A 118 -0.08 -15.25 -9.75
CA TYR A 118 0.42 -15.05 -8.38
C TYR A 118 0.08 -16.24 -7.47
N GLY A 119 -1.14 -16.74 -7.54
CA GLY A 119 -1.71 -17.71 -6.64
C GLY A 119 -2.86 -17.11 -5.82
N ILE A 120 -3.64 -18.00 -5.20
CA ILE A 120 -4.83 -17.62 -4.42
C ILE A 120 -4.44 -17.38 -2.96
N PRO A 121 -4.79 -16.22 -2.39
CA PRO A 121 -4.56 -15.93 -0.98
C PRO A 121 -5.27 -16.93 -0.06
N PRO A 122 -4.75 -17.18 1.16
CA PRO A 122 -5.40 -18.08 2.12
C PRO A 122 -6.84 -17.63 2.43
N GLU A 123 -7.75 -18.58 2.54
CA GLU A 123 -9.18 -18.33 2.82
C GLU A 123 -9.40 -17.44 4.07
N LYS A 124 -8.59 -17.62 5.10
CA LYS A 124 -8.74 -16.92 6.39
C LYS A 124 -7.76 -15.75 6.57
N ASN A 125 -7.12 -15.29 5.49
CA ASN A 125 -6.24 -14.13 5.54
C ASN A 125 -6.21 -13.37 4.22
N GLY A 126 -6.79 -12.18 4.21
CA GLY A 126 -6.94 -11.33 3.04
C GLY A 126 -5.77 -10.39 2.76
N ASP A 127 -4.69 -10.42 3.53
CA ASP A 127 -3.60 -9.44 3.36
C ASP A 127 -3.09 -9.41 1.91
N TRP A 128 -2.81 -10.55 1.32
CA TRP A 128 -2.39 -10.66 -0.08
C TRP A 128 -3.52 -10.39 -1.08
N ALA A 129 -4.78 -10.62 -0.73
CA ALA A 129 -5.89 -10.28 -1.62
C ALA A 129 -5.98 -8.74 -1.80
N TRP A 130 -5.81 -7.98 -0.73
CA TRP A 130 -5.72 -6.53 -0.78
C TRP A 130 -4.51 -6.05 -1.57
N PHE A 131 -3.36 -6.66 -1.34
CA PHE A 131 -2.12 -6.32 -2.07
C PHE A 131 -2.25 -6.56 -3.58
N LEU A 132 -2.77 -7.72 -3.99
CA LEU A 132 -2.97 -8.08 -5.39
C LEU A 132 -4.05 -7.22 -6.05
N HIS A 133 -5.09 -6.80 -5.31
CA HIS A 133 -6.05 -5.81 -5.80
C HIS A 133 -5.35 -4.49 -6.14
N VAL A 134 -4.46 -4.01 -5.28
CA VAL A 134 -3.66 -2.81 -5.56
C VAL A 134 -2.81 -3.00 -6.81
N LEU A 135 -2.06 -4.10 -6.92
CA LEU A 135 -1.24 -4.35 -8.12
C LEU A 135 -2.08 -4.36 -9.40
N LYS A 136 -3.28 -4.95 -9.36
CA LYS A 136 -4.19 -4.99 -10.51
C LYS A 136 -4.81 -3.63 -10.84
N SER A 137 -4.94 -2.74 -9.86
CA SER A 137 -5.51 -1.39 -10.01
C SER A 137 -4.46 -0.31 -10.30
N LEU A 138 -3.17 -0.64 -10.39
CA LEU A 138 -2.12 0.28 -10.80
C LEU A 138 -1.98 0.32 -12.33
N THR A 139 -1.67 1.51 -12.86
CA THR A 139 -1.16 1.66 -14.23
C THR A 139 0.20 0.95 -14.40
N GLU A 140 0.69 0.84 -15.63
CA GLU A 140 1.99 0.22 -15.90
C GLU A 140 3.16 0.96 -15.24
N ASP A 141 3.03 2.29 -15.07
CA ASP A 141 4.00 3.14 -14.39
C ASP A 141 3.53 3.52 -12.97
N GLY A 142 2.52 2.83 -12.46
CA GLY A 142 1.86 3.16 -11.20
C GLY A 142 2.70 2.84 -9.98
N LYS A 143 2.47 3.62 -8.90
CA LYS A 143 3.17 3.47 -7.62
C LYS A 143 2.17 3.34 -6.47
N ALA A 144 2.55 2.58 -5.44
CA ALA A 144 1.72 2.48 -4.25
C ALA A 144 2.55 2.48 -2.95
N ALA A 145 1.92 2.96 -1.89
CA ALA A 145 2.41 2.79 -0.53
C ALA A 145 1.31 2.12 0.31
N ILE A 146 1.60 0.95 0.83
CA ILE A 146 0.61 0.08 1.46
C ILE A 146 1.07 -0.25 2.88
N ILE A 147 0.23 0.02 3.87
CA ILE A 147 0.47 -0.39 5.25
C ILE A 147 0.00 -1.83 5.41
N MET A 148 0.88 -2.72 5.83
CA MET A 148 0.61 -4.15 5.94
C MET A 148 1.12 -4.70 7.28
N PRO A 149 0.52 -5.77 7.82
CA PRO A 149 1.07 -6.45 8.99
C PRO A 149 2.39 -7.13 8.63
N HIS A 150 3.36 -7.17 9.56
CA HIS A 150 4.66 -7.82 9.34
C HIS A 150 4.56 -9.25 8.81
N GLY A 151 3.49 -9.97 9.16
CA GLY A 151 3.27 -11.34 8.69
C GLY A 151 3.34 -11.51 7.17
N ILE A 152 2.97 -10.50 6.38
CA ILE A 152 3.03 -10.55 4.91
C ILE A 152 4.46 -10.81 4.42
N LEU A 153 5.45 -10.40 5.19
CA LEU A 153 6.87 -10.49 4.82
C LEU A 153 7.43 -11.91 4.92
N PHE A 154 6.83 -12.80 5.74
CA PHE A 154 7.47 -14.09 6.04
C PHE A 154 6.51 -15.29 6.20
N ARG A 155 5.18 -15.11 6.22
CA ARG A 155 4.27 -16.27 6.32
C ARG A 155 4.50 -17.22 5.14
N GLY A 156 4.42 -18.52 5.42
CA GLY A 156 4.66 -19.59 4.46
C GLY A 156 3.45 -20.00 3.62
N ASN A 157 3.53 -21.16 3.00
CA ASN A 157 2.48 -21.76 2.16
C ASN A 157 2.04 -20.85 0.99
N ALA A 158 0.72 -20.65 0.80
CA ALA A 158 0.18 -19.84 -0.28
C ALA A 158 0.74 -18.41 -0.29
N GLU A 159 0.93 -17.79 0.88
CA GLU A 159 1.50 -16.43 0.98
C GLU A 159 2.97 -16.39 0.52
N GLU A 160 3.75 -17.41 0.80
CA GLU A 160 5.12 -17.52 0.29
C GLU A 160 5.15 -17.61 -1.24
N THR A 161 4.27 -18.43 -1.82
CA THR A 161 4.15 -18.58 -3.27
C THR A 161 3.82 -17.23 -3.92
N ILE A 162 2.80 -16.52 -3.41
CA ILE A 162 2.41 -15.21 -3.91
C ILE A 162 3.56 -14.21 -3.78
N ARG A 163 4.21 -14.16 -2.62
CA ARG A 163 5.33 -13.27 -2.35
C ARG A 163 6.50 -13.49 -3.34
N LYS A 164 6.87 -14.74 -3.60
CA LYS A 164 7.89 -15.07 -4.61
C LYS A 164 7.51 -14.60 -6.01
N GLN A 165 6.24 -14.76 -6.39
CA GLN A 165 5.73 -14.30 -7.69
C GLN A 165 5.73 -12.77 -7.81
N VAL A 166 5.46 -12.05 -6.71
CA VAL A 166 5.53 -10.59 -6.68
C VAL A 166 7.00 -10.12 -6.74
N LEU A 167 7.90 -10.77 -6.00
CA LEU A 167 9.34 -10.47 -6.03
C LEU A 167 9.95 -10.70 -7.42
N ALA A 168 9.58 -11.78 -8.09
CA ALA A 168 10.06 -12.07 -9.44
C ALA A 168 9.70 -11.00 -10.47
N ARG A 169 8.64 -10.21 -10.21
CA ARG A 169 8.24 -9.07 -11.05
C ARG A 169 8.89 -7.74 -10.66
N LYS A 170 9.69 -7.74 -9.60
CA LYS A 170 10.46 -6.59 -9.11
C LYS A 170 9.59 -5.35 -8.80
N TYR A 171 8.32 -5.52 -8.45
CA TYR A 171 7.43 -4.39 -8.18
C TYR A 171 7.61 -3.76 -6.80
N ILE A 172 8.11 -4.52 -5.80
CA ILE A 172 8.37 -3.98 -4.46
C ILE A 172 9.75 -3.33 -4.46
N THR A 173 9.82 -2.03 -4.19
CA THR A 173 11.07 -1.25 -4.17
C THR A 173 11.46 -0.76 -2.80
N GLY A 174 10.56 -0.86 -1.82
CA GLY A 174 10.84 -0.45 -0.45
C GLY A 174 10.02 -1.18 0.59
N ILE A 175 10.64 -1.42 1.75
CA ILE A 175 9.97 -1.93 2.95
C ILE A 175 10.46 -1.12 4.14
N VAL A 176 9.51 -0.55 4.90
CA VAL A 176 9.80 0.20 6.12
C VAL A 176 9.12 -0.51 7.29
N SER A 177 9.91 -1.11 8.18
CA SER A 177 9.39 -1.66 9.45
C SER A 177 9.01 -0.52 10.39
N LEU A 178 7.79 -0.56 10.92
CA LEU A 178 7.25 0.44 11.82
C LEU A 178 7.23 -0.07 13.26
N PRO A 179 7.23 0.84 14.27
CA PRO A 179 7.04 0.45 15.66
C PRO A 179 5.73 -0.31 15.88
N ALA A 180 5.75 -1.26 16.81
CA ALA A 180 4.51 -1.91 17.28
C ALA A 180 3.58 -0.89 17.96
N ASN A 181 2.31 -1.24 18.12
CA ASN A 181 1.32 -0.40 18.81
C ASN A 181 1.11 1.01 18.22
N LEU A 182 1.33 1.22 16.91
CA LEU A 182 1.04 2.48 16.24
C LEU A 182 -0.46 2.65 15.94
N PHE A 183 -1.13 1.57 15.54
CA PHE A 183 -2.50 1.64 15.01
C PHE A 183 -3.54 1.34 16.09
N TYR A 184 -4.69 2.00 16.00
CA TYR A 184 -5.82 1.73 16.89
C TYR A 184 -6.38 0.33 16.62
N GLY A 185 -6.83 -0.32 17.70
CA GLY A 185 -7.45 -1.66 17.60
C GLY A 185 -6.47 -2.84 17.47
N THR A 186 -5.17 -2.60 17.30
CA THR A 186 -4.17 -3.66 17.20
C THR A 186 -2.84 -3.27 17.85
N GLY A 187 -2.16 -4.27 18.44
CA GLY A 187 -0.76 -4.13 18.89
C GLY A 187 0.25 -4.68 17.87
N ILE A 188 -0.25 -5.23 16.75
CA ILE A 188 0.58 -5.92 15.77
C ILE A 188 1.54 -4.93 15.10
N PRO A 189 2.85 -5.26 15.01
CA PRO A 189 3.77 -4.45 14.24
C PRO A 189 3.39 -4.47 12.76
N ALA A 190 3.48 -3.32 12.13
CA ALA A 190 3.18 -3.14 10.71
C ALA A 190 4.42 -2.67 9.94
N CYS A 191 4.36 -2.77 8.63
CA CYS A 191 5.34 -2.21 7.72
C CYS A 191 4.64 -1.41 6.62
N ILE A 192 5.38 -0.50 6.00
CA ILE A 192 4.99 0.11 4.74
C ILE A 192 5.69 -0.67 3.62
N VAL A 193 4.92 -1.17 2.67
CA VAL A 193 5.44 -1.77 1.44
C VAL A 193 5.26 -0.76 0.32
N VAL A 194 6.36 -0.38 -0.32
CA VAL A 194 6.36 0.54 -1.47
C VAL A 194 6.45 -0.26 -2.74
N VAL A 195 5.49 0.00 -3.62
CA VAL A 195 5.39 -0.59 -4.95
C VAL A 195 5.69 0.47 -6.00
N ASP A 196 6.51 0.13 -6.95
CA ASP A 196 6.79 0.92 -8.15
C ASP A 196 6.83 -0.02 -9.35
N LYS A 197 5.96 0.21 -10.33
CA LYS A 197 5.92 -0.60 -11.56
C LYS A 197 6.71 0.03 -12.69
N GLU A 198 7.08 1.32 -12.54
CA GLU A 198 7.84 2.05 -13.55
C GLU A 198 9.25 1.43 -13.69
N ASN A 199 9.58 1.00 -14.89
CA ASN A 199 10.87 0.36 -15.23
C ASN A 199 11.24 -0.79 -14.28
N ALA A 200 10.28 -1.65 -13.93
CA ALA A 200 10.45 -2.68 -12.91
C ALA A 200 11.62 -3.64 -13.20
N ASP A 201 11.89 -3.94 -14.47
CA ASP A 201 13.01 -4.82 -14.87
C ASP A 201 14.38 -4.25 -14.47
N ASP A 202 14.49 -2.92 -14.36
CA ASP A 202 15.73 -2.22 -14.01
C ASP A 202 15.92 -2.10 -12.49
N HIS A 203 14.95 -2.51 -11.69
CA HIS A 203 15.09 -2.46 -10.22
C HIS A 203 16.11 -3.47 -9.73
N GLU A 204 17.07 -3.01 -8.95
CA GLU A 204 18.19 -3.82 -8.42
C GLU A 204 17.79 -4.60 -7.15
N GLY A 205 16.83 -4.09 -6.38
CA GLY A 205 16.44 -4.70 -5.11
C GLY A 205 15.37 -3.90 -4.35
N ILE A 206 15.22 -4.25 -3.08
CA ILE A 206 14.32 -3.58 -2.14
C ILE A 206 15.14 -2.76 -1.15
N PHE A 207 14.83 -1.47 -1.03
CA PHE A 207 15.43 -0.63 -0.01
C PHE A 207 14.68 -0.85 1.31
N MET A 208 15.33 -1.47 2.27
CA MET A 208 14.77 -1.79 3.57
C MET A 208 15.18 -0.77 4.62
N ILE A 209 14.22 -0.38 5.48
CA ILE A 209 14.44 0.51 6.62
C ILE A 209 13.83 -0.12 7.87
N ASP A 210 14.63 -0.24 8.92
CA ASP A 210 14.13 -0.58 10.26
C ASP A 210 13.88 0.67 11.09
N ALA A 211 12.65 1.18 11.05
CA ALA A 211 12.19 2.30 11.85
C ALA A 211 11.48 1.86 13.16
N SER A 212 11.55 0.57 13.50
CA SER A 212 10.80 -0.01 14.64
C SER A 212 11.11 0.61 15.99
N GLN A 213 12.28 1.24 16.15
CA GLN A 213 12.72 1.84 17.41
C GLN A 213 12.51 3.38 17.47
N GLY A 214 12.12 4.02 16.36
CA GLY A 214 11.91 5.46 16.27
C GLY A 214 10.49 5.87 16.65
N PHE A 215 10.20 6.08 17.94
CA PHE A 215 8.86 6.51 18.39
C PHE A 215 8.89 7.21 19.75
N LYS A 216 7.78 7.85 20.10
CA LYS A 216 7.45 8.32 21.44
C LYS A 216 6.25 7.53 21.98
N LYS A 217 6.29 7.17 23.25
CA LYS A 217 5.10 6.61 23.91
C LYS A 217 4.03 7.69 24.08
N ASP A 218 2.80 7.32 23.76
CA ASP A 218 1.60 8.16 23.89
C ASP A 218 0.49 7.31 24.54
N GLY A 219 0.46 7.30 25.86
CA GLY A 219 -0.38 6.40 26.63
C GLY A 219 -0.07 4.93 26.33
N ASN A 220 -1.10 4.18 25.93
CA ASN A 220 -1.00 2.75 25.58
C ASN A 220 -0.56 2.53 24.11
N LYS A 221 -0.28 3.59 23.36
CA LYS A 221 0.15 3.53 21.98
C LYS A 221 1.55 4.10 21.81
N ASN A 222 2.17 3.78 20.70
CA ASN A 222 3.36 4.43 20.21
C ASN A 222 2.96 5.45 19.14
N ARG A 223 3.73 6.50 19.00
CA ARG A 223 3.50 7.55 18.02
C ARG A 223 4.82 7.91 17.32
N LEU A 224 4.80 8.00 16.01
CA LEU A 224 5.90 8.58 15.26
C LEU A 224 5.90 10.10 15.46
N ARG A 225 7.05 10.66 15.76
CA ARG A 225 7.27 12.12 15.79
C ARG A 225 7.58 12.60 14.37
N GLU A 226 7.47 13.87 14.14
CA GLU A 226 7.83 14.46 12.84
C GLU A 226 9.26 14.12 12.42
N GLN A 227 10.21 14.19 13.36
CA GLN A 227 11.61 13.80 13.14
C GLN A 227 11.79 12.33 12.75
N ASP A 228 10.95 11.42 13.27
CA ASP A 228 10.99 10.00 12.94
C ASP A 228 10.49 9.78 11.49
N ILE A 229 9.39 10.47 11.14
CA ILE A 229 8.83 10.44 9.78
C ILE A 229 9.83 11.06 8.80
N GLU A 230 10.38 12.22 9.12
CA GLU A 230 11.37 12.90 8.26
C GLU A 230 12.60 12.02 8.03
N ARG A 231 13.13 11.37 9.08
CA ARG A 231 14.24 10.43 8.95
C ARG A 231 13.93 9.29 7.99
N ILE A 232 12.74 8.69 8.10
CA ILE A 232 12.30 7.61 7.19
C ILE A 232 12.26 8.14 5.75
N VAL A 233 11.57 9.26 5.53
CA VAL A 233 11.37 9.84 4.19
C VAL A 233 12.69 10.22 3.54
N GLN A 234 13.56 10.92 4.27
CA GLN A 234 14.87 11.33 3.75
C GLN A 234 15.76 10.12 3.45
N THR A 235 15.80 9.13 4.37
CA THR A 235 16.59 7.92 4.16
C THR A 235 16.10 7.15 2.94
N TYR A 236 14.78 7.04 2.76
CA TYR A 236 14.18 6.38 1.61
C TYR A 236 14.47 7.13 0.30
N ASN A 237 14.24 8.43 0.27
CA ASN A 237 14.43 9.24 -0.95
C ASN A 237 15.88 9.29 -1.42
N LEU A 238 16.83 9.35 -0.48
CA LEU A 238 18.26 9.40 -0.77
C LEU A 238 18.88 8.00 -0.93
N ARG A 239 18.12 6.93 -0.70
CA ARG A 239 18.64 5.54 -0.67
C ARG A 239 19.89 5.40 0.19
N ARG A 240 19.90 6.11 1.34
CA ARG A 240 21.06 6.17 2.22
C ARG A 240 21.16 4.90 3.05
N GLU A 241 22.20 4.12 2.84
CA GLU A 241 22.51 2.98 3.70
C GLU A 241 23.09 3.45 5.03
N ILE A 242 22.55 2.96 6.13
CA ILE A 242 22.93 3.29 7.51
C ILE A 242 22.97 1.98 8.30
N ASP A 243 24.12 1.68 8.88
CA ASP A 243 24.33 0.46 9.67
C ASP A 243 23.27 0.33 10.79
N GLY A 244 22.66 -0.87 10.88
CA GLY A 244 21.57 -1.15 11.82
C GLY A 244 20.28 -0.35 11.61
N TYR A 245 20.10 0.29 10.42
CA TYR A 245 18.89 1.06 10.14
C TYR A 245 18.34 0.90 8.71
N SER A 246 19.21 0.92 7.69
CA SER A 246 18.74 0.84 6.29
C SER A 246 19.78 0.25 5.37
N ARG A 247 19.29 -0.58 4.42
CA ARG A 247 20.12 -1.28 3.45
C ARG A 247 19.37 -1.50 2.14
N MET A 248 20.08 -1.47 1.02
CA MET A 248 19.60 -2.01 -0.25
C MET A 248 19.85 -3.53 -0.28
N VAL A 249 18.80 -4.31 -0.47
CA VAL A 249 18.86 -5.78 -0.53
C VAL A 249 18.48 -6.23 -1.94
N SER A 250 19.35 -6.98 -2.61
CA SER A 250 19.09 -7.44 -3.96
C SER A 250 17.98 -8.50 -4.02
N TYR A 251 17.28 -8.58 -5.16
CA TYR A 251 16.26 -9.61 -5.36
C TYR A 251 16.86 -11.01 -5.34
N GLU A 252 18.12 -11.19 -5.79
CA GLU A 252 18.85 -12.44 -5.75
C GLU A 252 19.04 -12.90 -4.30
N GLU A 253 19.57 -12.04 -3.41
CA GLU A 253 19.72 -12.33 -1.98
C GLU A 253 18.39 -12.74 -1.34
N MET A 254 17.29 -12.05 -1.68
CA MET A 254 15.97 -12.35 -1.12
C MET A 254 15.40 -13.68 -1.62
N LEU A 255 15.50 -13.96 -2.91
CA LEU A 255 14.89 -15.15 -3.53
C LEU A 255 15.73 -16.41 -3.34
N GLU A 256 17.04 -16.34 -3.58
CA GLU A 256 17.93 -17.50 -3.60
C GLU A 256 18.43 -17.84 -2.20
N ASP A 257 18.96 -16.87 -1.47
CA ASP A 257 19.55 -17.12 -0.15
C ASP A 257 18.50 -17.20 0.97
N ASN A 258 17.39 -16.48 0.83
CA ASN A 258 16.37 -16.34 1.88
C ASN A 258 15.00 -16.90 1.51
N GLY A 259 14.86 -17.58 0.38
CA GLY A 259 13.63 -18.25 -0.04
C GLY A 259 12.41 -17.32 -0.17
N GLY A 260 12.65 -16.04 -0.47
CA GLY A 260 11.59 -15.02 -0.57
C GLY A 260 11.09 -14.49 0.76
N ASN A 261 11.80 -14.74 1.87
CA ASN A 261 11.49 -14.15 3.17
C ASN A 261 11.99 -12.70 3.20
N LEU A 262 11.10 -11.75 3.53
CA LEU A 262 11.36 -10.30 3.54
C LEU A 262 11.43 -9.71 4.95
N ASN A 263 11.56 -10.55 5.98
CA ASN A 263 11.63 -10.07 7.35
C ASN A 263 12.87 -9.18 7.55
N VAL A 264 12.66 -7.89 7.77
CA VAL A 264 13.69 -6.85 7.80
C VAL A 264 14.88 -7.15 8.73
N PRO A 265 14.68 -7.68 9.96
CA PRO A 265 15.80 -8.06 10.84
C PRO A 265 16.74 -9.16 10.31
N ARG A 266 16.47 -9.75 9.15
CA ARG A 266 17.39 -10.68 8.49
C ARG A 266 18.47 -9.95 7.69
N TYR A 267 18.19 -8.71 7.34
CA TYR A 267 18.99 -7.93 6.40
C TYR A 267 19.65 -6.70 7.01
N ILE A 268 19.11 -6.24 8.16
CA ILE A 268 19.58 -5.04 8.88
C ILE A 268 19.99 -5.40 10.31
#